data_f4e84ff8e3ffdfd7884db16a68bdfa0e
#
_entry.id   f4e84ff8e3ffdfd7884db16a68bdfa0e
#
_cell.length_a   1.000
_cell.length_b   1.000
_cell.length_c   1.000
_cell.angle_alpha   90.00
_cell.angle_beta   90.00
_cell.angle_gamma   90.00
#
_symmetry.space_group_name_H-M   'P 1'
#
loop_
_entity.id
_entity.type
_entity.pdbx_description
1 polymer ?
#
loop_
_entity_poly.entity_id
_entity_poly.type
_entity_poly.pdbx_seq_one_letter_code
_entity_poly.pdbx_strand_id
1 'polypeptide(L)'
;MVSSNLDLIKMEVLSMAQLWGGRFTKETDQLVYNFNASISFDQKFFKQDIEGSIVHTIMLAKQGILTKEEKDEILKGLTGIRQDVEDGKLAITEEYEDIHSFVEANLIDRIGDVGKKLHTGRSRNDQVALDMRLYTRLEVLNTDSLLKELLQTLLTIMEEHTQTYMPGFTHLQKAQPVTLAHHIGAYFEMFKRDRSRLKDIFYRMNYCPLGAGALAGTTYPLDRAYTASLLGFEGPTLNSMDSVSDRDYVIEFLSALSTIMMHLSRFCEEIIIWNSNEYRFVEIDDAYSTGSSIMPQKKNPDIAELVRGKTGRVYGALVSILTTMKGIPLAYNKDMQEDKELTFDAIDTVKGCLALFEGMIRTMKFNEDVMEKSAAFGFTNATDAADYLVGKGVPFRDAHGIVGRLVLCCIEKNCSIDDLSIEELKEISPVFEEDVYQAISLKTCVEKRLTIGAPGPEAMREVIRMHREYLKKDWQDEDDMFGGMLGETMDKE
;
A
#
# COMPACT_ATOMS: atom_id res chain seq x y z
N MET A 1 60.72 -9.24 5.56
CA MET A 1 60.50 -7.80 5.32
C MET A 1 59.40 -7.49 4.27
N VAL A 2 58.67 -8.47 3.78
CA VAL A 2 57.58 -8.25 2.80
C VAL A 2 56.20 -8.29 3.46
N SER A 3 56.06 -8.80 4.72
CA SER A 3 54.77 -8.87 5.43
C SER A 3 54.37 -7.54 6.06
N SER A 4 55.33 -6.66 6.42
CA SER A 4 55.00 -5.41 7.12
C SER A 4 54.39 -4.31 6.23
N ASN A 5 54.63 -4.35 4.91
CA ASN A 5 54.05 -3.35 3.99
C ASN A 5 52.59 -3.68 3.58
N LEU A 6 52.21 -4.96 3.58
CA LEU A 6 50.85 -5.38 3.30
C LEU A 6 49.91 -5.06 4.47
N ASP A 7 50.42 -5.18 5.70
CA ASP A 7 49.66 -4.84 6.91
C ASP A 7 49.52 -3.33 7.08
N LEU A 8 50.51 -2.52 6.70
CA LEU A 8 50.45 -1.06 6.66
C LEU A 8 49.45 -0.54 5.62
N ILE A 9 49.43 -1.15 4.42
CA ILE A 9 48.47 -0.78 3.37
C ILE A 9 47.03 -1.19 3.79
N LYS A 10 46.84 -2.33 4.45
CA LYS A 10 45.55 -2.72 5.01
C LYS A 10 45.10 -1.79 6.16
N MET A 11 46.02 -1.33 7.01
CA MET A 11 45.72 -0.39 8.07
C MET A 11 45.32 1.02 7.53
N GLU A 12 45.98 1.50 6.46
CA GLU A 12 45.58 2.78 5.85
C GLU A 12 44.20 2.73 5.18
N VAL A 13 43.82 1.62 4.54
CA VAL A 13 42.49 1.46 3.92
C VAL A 13 41.41 1.33 4.96
N LEU A 14 41.62 0.64 6.09
CA LEU A 14 40.67 0.54 7.21
C LEU A 14 40.47 1.87 7.98
N SER A 15 41.51 2.76 8.00
CA SER A 15 41.39 4.05 8.68
C SER A 15 40.60 5.09 7.86
N MET A 16 40.42 4.88 6.56
CA MET A 16 39.67 5.79 5.67
C MET A 16 38.15 5.61 5.75
N ALA A 17 37.65 4.47 6.23
CA ALA A 17 36.22 4.17 6.30
C ALA A 17 35.46 4.87 7.46
N GLN A 18 36.19 5.43 8.43
CA GLN A 18 35.58 6.18 9.55
C GLN A 18 35.82 7.69 9.38
N LEU A 19 34.79 8.42 8.96
CA LEU A 19 34.82 9.89 8.81
C LEU A 19 34.79 10.63 10.16
N TRP A 20 34.72 9.92 11.28
CA TRP A 20 34.76 10.44 12.65
C TRP A 20 35.83 9.69 13.47
N GLY A 21 36.77 10.35 14.06
CA GLY A 21 37.86 9.64 14.78
C GLY A 21 38.70 10.52 15.70
N GLY A 22 38.67 11.84 15.53
CA GLY A 22 39.64 12.74 16.17
C GLY A 22 39.72 12.72 17.71
N ARG A 23 38.71 12.18 18.42
CA ARG A 23 38.68 12.06 19.87
C ARG A 23 39.03 10.66 20.38
N PHE A 24 38.90 9.66 19.53
CA PHE A 24 39.04 8.26 19.95
C PHE A 24 40.52 7.83 19.91
N THR A 25 40.95 7.13 20.95
CA THR A 25 42.33 6.68 21.11
C THR A 25 42.52 5.18 20.86
N LYS A 26 41.44 4.48 20.53
CA LYS A 26 41.42 3.04 20.23
C LYS A 26 40.61 2.82 18.97
N GLU A 27 40.98 1.81 18.20
CA GLU A 27 40.18 1.31 17.08
C GLU A 27 38.85 0.75 17.56
N THR A 28 37.81 0.89 16.72
CA THR A 28 36.49 0.31 17.01
C THR A 28 36.57 -1.23 16.87
N ASP A 29 36.02 -1.94 17.83
CA ASP A 29 35.89 -3.40 17.77
C ASP A 29 35.05 -3.79 16.53
N GLN A 30 35.47 -4.81 15.79
CA GLN A 30 34.84 -5.22 14.55
C GLN A 30 33.38 -5.66 14.74
N LEU A 31 33.04 -6.27 15.86
CA LEU A 31 31.66 -6.64 16.19
C LEU A 31 30.79 -5.40 16.40
N VAL A 32 31.35 -4.38 17.06
CA VAL A 32 30.66 -3.08 17.25
C VAL A 32 30.46 -2.39 15.91
N TYR A 33 31.46 -2.39 15.03
CA TYR A 33 31.33 -1.83 13.68
C TYR A 33 30.21 -2.51 12.92
N ASN A 34 30.23 -3.83 12.81
CA ASN A 34 29.25 -4.61 12.06
C ASN A 34 27.83 -4.45 12.67
N PHE A 35 27.72 -4.35 13.98
CA PHE A 35 26.44 -4.16 14.66
C PHE A 35 25.83 -2.76 14.41
N ASN A 36 26.66 -1.74 14.22
CA ASN A 36 26.24 -0.38 13.95
C ASN A 36 26.00 -0.08 12.47
N ALA A 37 26.59 -0.85 11.57
CA ALA A 37 26.50 -0.63 10.14
C ALA A 37 25.07 -0.79 9.62
N SER A 38 24.65 0.11 8.71
CA SER A 38 23.32 0.13 8.10
C SER A 38 23.35 -0.03 6.58
N ILE A 39 24.54 -0.05 5.96
CA ILE A 39 24.72 -0.08 4.51
C ILE A 39 23.94 -1.23 3.83
N SER A 40 23.79 -2.39 4.49
CA SER A 40 23.10 -3.56 3.95
C SER A 40 21.64 -3.29 3.62
N PHE A 41 20.99 -2.36 4.30
CA PHE A 41 19.60 -2.01 4.09
C PHE A 41 19.39 -0.54 3.64
N ASP A 42 20.17 0.43 4.11
CA ASP A 42 19.98 1.83 3.74
C ASP A 42 20.42 2.15 2.29
N GLN A 43 21.18 1.26 1.65
CA GLN A 43 21.46 1.34 0.21
C GLN A 43 20.18 1.46 -0.65
N LYS A 44 19.01 1.07 -0.14
CA LYS A 44 17.73 1.21 -0.86
C LYS A 44 17.39 2.64 -1.20
N PHE A 45 17.82 3.60 -0.40
CA PHE A 45 17.58 5.02 -0.67
C PHE A 45 18.81 5.78 -1.19
N PHE A 46 19.79 5.11 -1.80
CA PHE A 46 20.98 5.78 -2.33
C PHE A 46 20.65 6.91 -3.31
N LYS A 47 19.55 6.79 -4.06
CA LYS A 47 19.08 7.84 -4.98
C LYS A 47 18.63 9.08 -4.22
N GLN A 48 17.93 8.90 -3.11
CA GLN A 48 17.45 9.99 -2.25
C GLN A 48 18.60 10.71 -1.56
N ASP A 49 19.61 9.96 -1.09
CA ASP A 49 20.82 10.55 -0.50
C ASP A 49 21.57 11.43 -1.51
N ILE A 50 21.77 10.94 -2.74
CA ILE A 50 22.40 11.72 -3.81
C ILE A 50 21.54 12.93 -4.18
N GLU A 51 20.23 12.78 -4.31
CA GLU A 51 19.30 13.87 -4.62
C GLU A 51 19.34 14.97 -3.53
N GLY A 52 19.26 14.59 -2.27
CA GLY A 52 19.42 15.50 -1.13
C GLY A 52 20.76 16.22 -1.14
N SER A 53 21.84 15.50 -1.47
CA SER A 53 23.20 16.04 -1.58
C SER A 53 23.35 17.02 -2.75
N ILE A 54 22.73 16.75 -3.90
CA ILE A 54 22.69 17.66 -5.06
C ILE A 54 22.02 18.98 -4.68
N VAL A 55 20.82 18.89 -4.11
CA VAL A 55 20.03 20.08 -3.72
C VAL A 55 20.73 20.87 -2.60
N HIS A 56 21.33 20.19 -1.65
CA HIS A 56 22.15 20.85 -0.62
C HIS A 56 23.32 21.64 -1.23
N THR A 57 24.02 21.04 -2.20
CA THR A 57 25.13 21.69 -2.94
C THR A 57 24.67 22.96 -3.66
N ILE A 58 23.52 22.90 -4.35
CA ILE A 58 22.92 24.04 -5.05
C ILE A 58 22.59 25.16 -4.06
N MET A 59 21.99 24.81 -2.92
CA MET A 59 21.67 25.78 -1.87
C MET A 59 22.92 26.40 -1.25
N LEU A 60 23.97 25.63 -0.96
CA LEU A 60 25.23 26.16 -0.42
C LEU A 60 25.87 27.18 -1.36
N ALA A 61 25.85 26.91 -2.67
CA ALA A 61 26.37 27.84 -3.67
C ALA A 61 25.53 29.12 -3.74
N LYS A 62 24.20 29.00 -3.72
CA LYS A 62 23.27 30.16 -3.67
C LYS A 62 23.56 31.07 -2.48
N GLN A 63 23.92 30.47 -1.34
CA GLN A 63 24.28 31.20 -0.12
C GLN A 63 25.73 31.72 -0.10
N GLY A 64 26.51 31.50 -1.16
CA GLY A 64 27.89 31.91 -1.26
C GLY A 64 28.86 31.13 -0.36
N ILE A 65 28.45 29.99 0.14
CA ILE A 65 29.28 29.08 0.94
C ILE A 65 30.21 28.27 0.03
N LEU A 66 29.73 27.88 -1.15
CA LEU A 66 30.51 27.27 -2.25
C LEU A 66 30.66 28.26 -3.40
N THR A 67 31.76 28.18 -4.11
CA THR A 67 31.89 28.86 -5.40
C THR A 67 31.09 28.13 -6.47
N LYS A 68 30.89 28.79 -7.63
CA LYS A 68 30.21 28.15 -8.76
C LYS A 68 30.98 26.91 -9.26
N GLU A 69 32.29 27.03 -9.34
CA GLU A 69 33.19 25.96 -9.82
C GLU A 69 33.11 24.75 -8.86
N GLU A 70 33.16 24.97 -7.55
CA GLU A 70 33.03 23.90 -6.56
C GLU A 70 31.65 23.22 -6.61
N LYS A 71 30.56 24.01 -6.78
CA LYS A 71 29.23 23.47 -7.00
C LYS A 71 29.22 22.54 -8.21
N ASP A 72 29.67 23.04 -9.39
CA ASP A 72 29.60 22.30 -10.65
C ASP A 72 30.43 21.00 -10.57
N GLU A 73 31.59 21.02 -9.87
CA GLU A 73 32.41 19.85 -9.64
C GLU A 73 31.74 18.80 -8.74
N ILE A 74 31.13 19.24 -7.62
CA ILE A 74 30.37 18.33 -6.73
C ILE A 74 29.18 17.73 -7.45
N LEU A 75 28.38 18.52 -8.17
CA LEU A 75 27.22 18.02 -8.92
C LEU A 75 27.62 16.96 -9.94
N LYS A 76 28.69 17.22 -10.70
CA LYS A 76 29.23 16.24 -11.65
C LYS A 76 29.69 14.94 -10.97
N GLY A 77 30.35 15.06 -9.82
CA GLY A 77 30.79 13.91 -9.03
C GLY A 77 29.61 13.06 -8.55
N LEU A 78 28.59 13.70 -7.93
CA LEU A 78 27.40 13.01 -7.43
C LEU A 78 26.57 12.35 -8.54
N THR A 79 26.35 13.06 -9.66
CA THR A 79 25.65 12.50 -10.83
C THR A 79 26.40 11.31 -11.41
N GLY A 80 27.75 11.40 -11.46
CA GLY A 80 28.60 10.30 -11.92
C GLY A 80 28.55 9.09 -10.99
N ILE A 81 28.49 9.27 -9.66
CA ILE A 81 28.32 8.17 -8.69
C ILE A 81 26.98 7.49 -8.92
N ARG A 82 25.89 8.27 -9.02
CA ARG A 82 24.56 7.73 -9.29
C ARG A 82 24.53 6.88 -10.56
N GLN A 83 25.07 7.41 -11.66
CA GLN A 83 25.12 6.70 -12.93
C GLN A 83 25.93 5.40 -12.86
N ASP A 84 27.10 5.44 -12.20
CA ASP A 84 27.97 4.26 -12.10
C ASP A 84 27.35 3.16 -11.21
N VAL A 85 26.58 3.52 -10.16
CA VAL A 85 25.84 2.55 -9.36
C VAL A 85 24.69 1.95 -10.17
N GLU A 86 23.91 2.78 -10.89
CA GLU A 86 22.79 2.34 -11.74
C GLU A 86 23.26 1.44 -12.88
N ASP A 87 24.43 1.74 -13.47
CA ASP A 87 25.06 0.94 -14.54
C ASP A 87 25.76 -0.33 -14.02
N GLY A 88 25.81 -0.54 -12.71
CA GLY A 88 26.55 -1.65 -12.09
C GLY A 88 28.08 -1.55 -12.19
N LYS A 89 28.64 -0.37 -12.50
CA LYS A 89 30.07 -0.10 -12.55
C LYS A 89 30.68 0.14 -11.18
N LEU A 90 29.88 0.67 -10.26
CA LEU A 90 30.26 0.93 -8.88
C LEU A 90 29.32 0.13 -7.96
N ALA A 91 29.86 -0.86 -7.26
CA ALA A 91 29.09 -1.67 -6.31
C ALA A 91 29.05 -0.99 -4.94
N ILE A 92 27.87 -0.98 -4.31
CA ILE A 92 27.72 -0.61 -2.90
C ILE A 92 28.19 -1.81 -2.08
N THR A 93 29.20 -1.63 -1.22
CA THR A 93 29.83 -2.71 -0.45
C THR A 93 29.72 -2.47 1.05
N GLU A 94 29.82 -3.55 1.85
CA GLU A 94 29.78 -3.51 3.32
C GLU A 94 31.09 -2.94 3.97
N GLU A 95 31.99 -2.41 3.18
CA GLU A 95 33.20 -1.72 3.68
C GLU A 95 32.87 -0.36 4.30
N TYR A 96 31.68 0.18 4.00
CA TYR A 96 31.19 1.46 4.52
C TYR A 96 30.14 1.22 5.62
N GLU A 97 30.09 2.12 6.61
CA GLU A 97 29.13 2.04 7.71
C GLU A 97 27.68 2.25 7.22
N ASP A 98 27.48 3.23 6.33
CA ASP A 98 26.20 3.63 5.79
C ASP A 98 26.30 4.13 4.36
N ILE A 99 25.16 4.32 3.68
CA ILE A 99 25.12 4.81 2.30
C ILE A 99 25.70 6.22 2.17
N HIS A 100 25.57 7.04 3.19
CA HIS A 100 26.07 8.40 3.20
C HIS A 100 27.61 8.42 3.17
N SER A 101 28.25 7.55 3.97
CA SER A 101 29.71 7.36 3.98
C SER A 101 30.19 6.82 2.65
N PHE A 102 29.44 5.92 2.01
CA PHE A 102 29.74 5.42 0.68
C PHE A 102 29.73 6.56 -0.36
N VAL A 103 28.67 7.38 -0.38
CA VAL A 103 28.56 8.49 -1.35
C VAL A 103 29.64 9.53 -1.11
N GLU A 104 29.89 9.94 0.15
CA GLU A 104 30.88 10.94 0.51
C GLU A 104 32.30 10.49 0.18
N ALA A 105 32.68 9.25 0.52
CA ALA A 105 34.01 8.70 0.19
C ALA A 105 34.25 8.63 -1.31
N ASN A 106 33.31 8.09 -2.07
CA ASN A 106 33.42 8.02 -3.53
C ASN A 106 33.44 9.41 -4.18
N LEU A 107 32.76 10.40 -3.60
CA LEU A 107 32.85 11.79 -4.07
C LEU A 107 34.25 12.35 -3.83
N ILE A 108 34.82 12.18 -2.64
CA ILE A 108 36.17 12.64 -2.28
C ILE A 108 37.23 11.97 -3.19
N ASP A 109 37.07 10.67 -3.46
CA ASP A 109 38.00 9.95 -4.36
C ASP A 109 37.95 10.49 -5.79
N ARG A 110 36.81 10.99 -6.26
CA ARG A 110 36.63 11.55 -7.62
C ARG A 110 37.14 12.98 -7.77
N ILE A 111 36.86 13.83 -6.77
CA ILE A 111 37.09 15.28 -6.88
C ILE A 111 37.98 15.86 -5.79
N GLY A 112 38.58 15.02 -4.92
CA GLY A 112 39.52 15.45 -3.89
C GLY A 112 38.88 16.32 -2.79
N ASP A 113 39.64 17.30 -2.31
CA ASP A 113 39.25 18.14 -1.15
C ASP A 113 37.94 18.94 -1.35
N VAL A 114 37.55 19.21 -2.59
CA VAL A 114 36.27 19.87 -2.90
C VAL A 114 35.11 19.01 -2.45
N GLY A 115 35.19 17.69 -2.57
CA GLY A 115 34.18 16.75 -2.10
C GLY A 115 33.89 16.84 -0.60
N LYS A 116 34.92 17.16 0.21
CA LYS A 116 34.77 17.33 1.67
C LYS A 116 33.88 18.51 2.05
N LYS A 117 33.66 19.48 1.16
CA LYS A 117 32.82 20.66 1.41
C LYS A 117 31.34 20.34 1.37
N LEU A 118 30.93 19.21 0.78
CA LEU A 118 29.53 18.78 0.70
C LEU A 118 28.87 18.71 2.08
N HIS A 119 29.60 18.30 3.11
CA HIS A 119 29.05 18.12 4.46
C HIS A 119 28.83 19.45 5.25
N THR A 120 29.18 20.60 4.65
CA THR A 120 29.09 21.92 5.32
C THR A 120 27.64 22.22 5.73
N GLY A 121 27.44 22.51 7.03
CA GLY A 121 26.12 22.86 7.59
C GLY A 121 25.11 21.71 7.66
N ARG A 122 25.56 20.46 7.47
CA ARG A 122 24.72 19.25 7.50
C ARG A 122 25.18 18.32 8.64
N SER A 123 24.25 17.55 9.16
CA SER A 123 24.50 16.42 10.05
C SER A 123 24.01 15.13 9.40
N ARG A 124 24.56 13.98 9.83
CA ARG A 124 24.01 12.68 9.47
C ARG A 124 22.52 12.55 9.90
N ASN A 125 22.12 13.23 10.97
CA ASN A 125 20.76 13.15 11.51
C ASN A 125 19.71 13.79 10.57
N ASP A 126 19.95 15.00 10.06
CA ASP A 126 19.00 15.64 9.13
C ASP A 126 19.10 15.05 7.72
N GLN A 127 20.26 14.50 7.33
CA GLN A 127 20.46 13.78 6.07
C GLN A 127 19.61 12.50 6.05
N VAL A 128 19.74 11.60 7.01
CA VAL A 128 18.96 10.36 7.06
C VAL A 128 17.46 10.61 7.23
N ALA A 129 17.09 11.66 7.95
CA ALA A 129 15.68 12.07 8.08
C ALA A 129 15.10 12.53 6.75
N LEU A 130 15.88 13.24 5.91
CA LEU A 130 15.48 13.61 4.56
C LEU A 130 15.30 12.37 3.68
N ASP A 131 16.29 11.47 3.66
CA ASP A 131 16.29 10.33 2.77
C ASP A 131 15.12 9.39 3.05
N MET A 132 14.83 9.13 4.33
CA MET A 132 13.64 8.38 4.74
C MET A 132 12.33 9.06 4.29
N ARG A 133 12.23 10.40 4.38
CA ARG A 133 11.05 11.12 3.90
C ARG A 133 10.90 11.03 2.39
N LEU A 134 11.97 11.28 1.64
CA LEU A 134 11.95 11.20 0.18
C LEU A 134 11.59 9.78 -0.29
N TYR A 135 12.21 8.76 0.33
CA TYR A 135 11.92 7.37 0.03
C TYR A 135 10.46 7.02 0.34
N THR A 136 10.01 7.32 1.56
CA THR A 136 8.63 7.01 1.97
C THR A 136 7.61 7.76 1.11
N ARG A 137 7.87 9.02 0.76
CA ARG A 137 7.02 9.81 -0.14
C ARG A 137 6.86 9.14 -1.51
N LEU A 138 7.96 8.68 -2.09
CA LEU A 138 7.94 7.94 -3.37
C LEU A 138 7.15 6.62 -3.23
N GLU A 139 7.33 5.90 -2.14
CA GLU A 139 6.65 4.62 -1.94
C GLU A 139 5.16 4.77 -1.62
N VAL A 140 4.74 5.88 -1.02
CA VAL A 140 3.31 6.25 -0.90
C VAL A 140 2.69 6.41 -2.29
N LEU A 141 3.37 7.11 -3.21
CA LEU A 141 2.90 7.29 -4.60
C LEU A 141 2.87 5.97 -5.38
N ASN A 142 3.91 5.15 -5.24
CA ASN A 142 3.97 3.83 -5.88
C ASN A 142 2.85 2.91 -5.40
N THR A 143 2.56 2.94 -4.10
CA THR A 143 1.46 2.14 -3.51
C THR A 143 0.09 2.64 -3.99
N ASP A 144 -0.10 3.95 -4.10
CA ASP A 144 -1.33 4.54 -4.64
C ASP A 144 -1.56 4.13 -6.11
N SER A 145 -0.49 4.12 -6.92
CA SER A 145 -0.57 3.69 -8.32
C SER A 145 -1.02 2.22 -8.43
N LEU A 146 -0.48 1.32 -7.61
CA LEU A 146 -0.92 -0.09 -7.59
C LEU A 146 -2.36 -0.26 -7.12
N LEU A 147 -2.80 0.54 -6.15
CA LEU A 147 -4.21 0.56 -5.73
C LEU A 147 -5.12 1.09 -6.84
N LYS A 148 -4.69 2.09 -7.61
CA LYS A 148 -5.44 2.61 -8.75
C LYS A 148 -5.61 1.57 -9.84
N GLU A 149 -4.56 0.80 -10.14
CA GLU A 149 -4.62 -0.34 -11.08
C GLU A 149 -5.61 -1.41 -10.60
N LEU A 150 -5.54 -1.80 -9.32
CA LEU A 150 -6.50 -2.74 -8.75
C LEU A 150 -7.94 -2.21 -8.83
N LEU A 151 -8.18 -0.96 -8.48
CA LEU A 151 -9.51 -0.35 -8.59
C LEU A 151 -10.03 -0.32 -10.02
N GLN A 152 -9.16 -0.11 -11.02
CA GLN A 152 -9.56 -0.18 -12.43
C GLN A 152 -10.01 -1.59 -12.83
N THR A 153 -9.30 -2.62 -12.36
CA THR A 153 -9.68 -4.03 -12.58
C THR A 153 -11.02 -4.35 -11.90
N LEU A 154 -11.21 -3.92 -10.64
CA LEU A 154 -12.48 -4.12 -9.94
C LEU A 154 -13.64 -3.41 -10.65
N LEU A 155 -13.43 -2.20 -11.15
CA LEU A 155 -14.43 -1.46 -11.91
C LEU A 155 -14.83 -2.21 -13.20
N THR A 156 -13.87 -2.78 -13.93
CA THR A 156 -14.13 -3.59 -15.12
C THR A 156 -15.00 -4.80 -14.79
N ILE A 157 -14.66 -5.54 -13.72
CA ILE A 157 -15.46 -6.68 -13.26
C ILE A 157 -16.88 -6.24 -12.87
N MET A 158 -17.02 -5.11 -12.18
CA MET A 158 -18.34 -4.56 -11.83
C MET A 158 -19.17 -4.24 -13.09
N GLU A 159 -18.57 -3.65 -14.12
CA GLU A 159 -19.23 -3.31 -15.38
C GLU A 159 -19.75 -4.56 -16.12
N GLU A 160 -18.99 -5.65 -16.12
CA GLU A 160 -19.31 -6.90 -16.79
C GLU A 160 -20.38 -7.71 -16.05
N HIS A 161 -20.46 -7.59 -14.71
CA HIS A 161 -21.24 -8.48 -13.86
C HIS A 161 -22.43 -7.82 -13.13
N THR A 162 -23.03 -6.78 -13.70
CA THR A 162 -24.20 -6.10 -13.12
C THR A 162 -25.46 -6.98 -13.06
N GLN A 163 -25.50 -8.08 -13.81
CA GLN A 163 -26.60 -9.04 -13.88
C GLN A 163 -26.20 -10.47 -13.48
N THR A 164 -25.01 -10.67 -12.97
CA THR A 164 -24.54 -11.96 -12.44
C THR A 164 -25.06 -12.09 -11.01
N TYR A 165 -26.12 -12.86 -10.81
CA TYR A 165 -26.77 -13.05 -9.52
C TYR A 165 -26.00 -14.05 -8.67
N MET A 166 -25.81 -13.73 -7.38
CA MET A 166 -25.17 -14.61 -6.41
C MET A 166 -25.83 -14.47 -5.02
N PRO A 167 -25.67 -15.46 -4.13
CA PRO A 167 -26.14 -15.31 -2.77
C PRO A 167 -25.25 -14.31 -2.01
N GLY A 168 -25.85 -13.34 -1.33
CA GLY A 168 -25.19 -12.58 -0.29
C GLY A 168 -25.18 -13.38 1.01
N PHE A 169 -24.13 -13.21 1.82
CA PHE A 169 -23.91 -13.97 3.05
C PHE A 169 -23.82 -13.04 4.26
N THR A 170 -24.44 -13.48 5.36
CA THR A 170 -24.16 -13.00 6.71
C THR A 170 -23.91 -14.21 7.60
N HIS A 171 -22.89 -14.17 8.49
CA HIS A 171 -22.53 -15.31 9.33
C HIS A 171 -22.18 -16.59 8.53
N LEU A 172 -21.70 -16.45 7.29
CA LEU A 172 -21.52 -17.53 6.30
C LEU A 172 -22.83 -18.31 5.98
N GLN A 173 -23.99 -17.75 6.32
CA GLN A 173 -25.30 -18.25 5.91
C GLN A 173 -25.83 -17.42 4.74
N LYS A 174 -26.49 -18.07 3.78
CA LYS A 174 -27.16 -17.37 2.69
C LYS A 174 -28.23 -16.45 3.27
N ALA A 175 -28.22 -15.21 2.83
CA ALA A 175 -29.12 -14.18 3.33
C ALA A 175 -30.07 -13.69 2.22
N GLN A 176 -29.61 -12.76 1.41
CA GLN A 176 -30.39 -12.17 0.33
C GLN A 176 -29.61 -12.24 -0.98
N PRO A 177 -30.26 -12.29 -2.15
CA PRO A 177 -29.55 -12.29 -3.40
C PRO A 177 -28.97 -10.90 -3.71
N VAL A 178 -27.78 -10.88 -4.27
CA VAL A 178 -27.05 -9.69 -4.72
C VAL A 178 -26.51 -9.93 -6.14
N THR A 179 -25.86 -8.92 -6.73
CA THR A 179 -25.07 -9.10 -7.94
C THR A 179 -23.58 -9.22 -7.60
N LEU A 180 -22.82 -9.89 -8.44
CA LEU A 180 -21.36 -9.93 -8.33
C LEU A 180 -20.78 -8.51 -8.38
N ALA A 181 -21.31 -7.63 -9.23
CA ALA A 181 -20.92 -6.22 -9.28
C ALA A 181 -21.08 -5.52 -7.91
N HIS A 182 -22.19 -5.77 -7.21
CA HIS A 182 -22.42 -5.21 -5.88
C HIS A 182 -21.42 -5.73 -4.84
N HIS A 183 -21.12 -7.03 -4.88
CA HIS A 183 -20.16 -7.65 -3.97
C HIS A 183 -18.73 -7.10 -4.19
N ILE A 184 -18.27 -7.05 -5.44
CA ILE A 184 -16.96 -6.49 -5.81
C ILE A 184 -16.90 -4.99 -5.48
N GLY A 185 -18.01 -4.26 -5.65
CA GLY A 185 -18.13 -2.85 -5.29
C GLY A 185 -17.83 -2.57 -3.82
N ALA A 186 -18.09 -3.51 -2.91
CA ALA A 186 -17.73 -3.37 -1.50
C ALA A 186 -16.20 -3.30 -1.31
N TYR A 187 -15.44 -4.10 -2.04
CA TYR A 187 -13.97 -4.05 -2.04
C TYR A 187 -13.43 -2.81 -2.75
N PHE A 188 -14.08 -2.37 -3.83
CA PHE A 188 -13.76 -1.08 -4.44
C PHE A 188 -13.81 0.06 -3.41
N GLU A 189 -14.89 0.15 -2.62
CA GLU A 189 -15.02 1.18 -1.58
C GLU A 189 -13.98 1.03 -0.46
N MET A 190 -13.52 -0.18 -0.13
CA MET A 190 -12.43 -0.38 0.83
C MET A 190 -11.12 0.20 0.31
N PHE A 191 -10.68 -0.17 -0.88
CA PHE A 191 -9.42 0.30 -1.48
C PHE A 191 -9.46 1.79 -1.86
N LYS A 192 -10.62 2.33 -2.22
CA LYS A 192 -10.81 3.76 -2.40
C LYS A 192 -10.54 4.55 -1.11
N ARG A 193 -10.98 4.04 0.05
CA ARG A 193 -10.63 4.63 1.35
C ARG A 193 -9.16 4.49 1.69
N ASP A 194 -8.49 3.42 1.23
CA ASP A 194 -7.05 3.26 1.41
C ASP A 194 -6.25 4.31 0.62
N ARG A 195 -6.65 4.62 -0.61
CA ARG A 195 -6.06 5.73 -1.38
C ARG A 195 -6.22 7.07 -0.65
N SER A 196 -7.37 7.32 -0.02
CA SER A 196 -7.58 8.53 0.78
C SER A 196 -6.61 8.61 1.97
N ARG A 197 -6.31 7.47 2.64
CA ARG A 197 -5.31 7.42 3.71
C ARG A 197 -3.91 7.77 3.19
N LEU A 198 -3.52 7.23 2.03
CA LEU A 198 -2.22 7.53 1.42
C LEU A 198 -2.10 9.02 1.07
N LYS A 199 -3.15 9.63 0.52
CA LYS A 199 -3.23 11.07 0.26
C LYS A 199 -3.00 11.88 1.52
N ASP A 200 -3.67 11.56 2.61
CA ASP A 200 -3.55 12.26 3.89
C ASP A 200 -2.14 12.16 4.48
N ILE A 201 -1.50 10.99 4.39
CA ILE A 201 -0.12 10.76 4.81
C ILE A 201 0.84 11.62 3.99
N PHE A 202 0.67 11.61 2.68
CA PHE A 202 1.49 12.39 1.76
C PHE A 202 1.51 13.88 2.13
N TYR A 203 0.37 14.48 2.39
CA TYR A 203 0.29 15.89 2.78
C TYR A 203 0.94 16.18 4.13
N ARG A 204 0.72 15.34 5.15
CA ARG A 204 1.31 15.55 6.47
C ARG A 204 2.82 15.40 6.48
N MET A 205 3.37 14.46 5.69
CA MET A 205 4.81 14.23 5.63
C MET A 205 5.57 15.20 4.72
N ASN A 206 4.89 16.00 3.90
CA ASN A 206 5.51 16.78 2.83
C ASN A 206 6.22 18.05 3.33
N TYR A 207 7.07 17.91 4.37
CA TYR A 207 7.90 19.00 4.94
C TYR A 207 9.36 18.57 5.03
N CYS A 208 10.29 19.46 4.57
CA CYS A 208 11.71 19.16 4.44
C CYS A 208 12.46 19.28 5.77
N PRO A 209 13.12 18.24 6.26
CA PRO A 209 13.90 18.29 7.50
C PRO A 209 15.31 18.86 7.28
N LEU A 210 15.85 18.88 6.06
CA LEU A 210 17.24 19.25 5.78
C LEU A 210 17.56 20.67 6.23
N GLY A 211 18.74 20.84 6.80
CA GLY A 211 19.18 22.08 7.44
C GLY A 211 18.82 22.19 8.94
N ALA A 212 18.18 21.15 9.50
CA ALA A 212 18.00 21.02 10.96
C ALA A 212 19.31 20.71 11.69
N GLY A 213 20.35 20.28 10.98
CA GLY A 213 21.59 19.84 11.57
C GLY A 213 21.39 18.61 12.46
N ALA A 214 22.19 18.50 13.53
CA ALA A 214 22.03 17.38 14.46
C ALA A 214 20.73 17.47 15.28
N LEU A 215 20.31 18.69 15.69
CA LEU A 215 19.08 18.97 16.45
C LEU A 215 18.81 20.48 16.66
N ALA A 216 19.80 21.35 16.44
CA ALA A 216 19.73 22.77 16.80
C ALA A 216 19.96 23.71 15.60
N GLY A 217 19.86 23.20 14.38
CA GLY A 217 20.23 23.94 13.18
C GLY A 217 21.74 24.14 13.05
N THR A 218 22.14 25.22 12.41
CA THR A 218 23.53 25.54 12.14
C THR A 218 23.76 27.06 12.18
N THR A 219 25.01 27.49 12.34
CA THR A 219 25.39 28.91 12.26
C THR A 219 25.60 29.39 10.82
N TYR A 220 25.58 28.51 9.83
CA TYR A 220 25.61 28.87 8.41
C TYR A 220 24.26 29.43 7.97
N PRO A 221 24.22 30.42 7.06
CA PRO A 221 23.00 31.03 6.57
C PRO A 221 22.29 30.15 5.53
N LEU A 222 21.88 28.95 5.91
CA LEU A 222 21.22 27.99 4.99
C LEU A 222 19.82 28.50 4.61
N ASP A 223 19.48 28.39 3.32
CA ASP A 223 18.13 28.68 2.80
C ASP A 223 17.29 27.38 2.76
N ARG A 224 16.70 27.03 3.91
CA ARG A 224 15.87 25.82 4.05
C ARG A 224 14.59 25.86 3.21
N ALA A 225 14.03 27.07 2.97
CA ALA A 225 12.85 27.21 2.12
C ALA A 225 13.18 26.91 0.66
N TYR A 226 14.34 27.38 0.19
CA TYR A 226 14.81 27.05 -1.15
C TYR A 226 15.12 25.56 -1.30
N THR A 227 15.78 24.94 -0.33
CA THR A 227 16.02 23.49 -0.31
C THR A 227 14.70 22.71 -0.40
N ALA A 228 13.71 23.10 0.40
CA ALA A 228 12.39 22.46 0.40
C ALA A 228 11.71 22.58 -0.99
N SER A 229 11.74 23.76 -1.61
CA SER A 229 11.13 23.98 -2.92
C SER A 229 11.77 23.14 -4.04
N LEU A 230 13.12 23.01 -4.02
CA LEU A 230 13.83 22.20 -5.01
C LEU A 230 13.54 20.69 -4.87
N LEU A 231 13.22 20.23 -3.67
CA LEU A 231 12.86 18.83 -3.40
C LEU A 231 11.34 18.56 -3.48
N GLY A 232 10.54 19.58 -3.90
CA GLY A 232 9.09 19.43 -4.03
C GLY A 232 8.35 19.25 -2.71
N PHE A 233 8.90 19.79 -1.60
CA PHE A 233 8.22 19.86 -0.32
C PHE A 233 7.39 21.14 -0.21
N GLU A 234 6.31 21.11 0.57
CA GLU A 234 5.49 22.29 0.91
C GLU A 234 6.29 23.41 1.61
N GLY A 235 7.26 23.00 2.42
CA GLY A 235 8.15 23.92 3.14
C GLY A 235 9.12 23.18 4.05
N PRO A 236 9.95 23.93 4.81
CA PRO A 236 10.81 23.33 5.82
C PRO A 236 10.01 22.95 7.08
N THR A 237 10.45 21.93 7.79
CA THR A 237 9.97 21.64 9.16
C THR A 237 10.32 22.80 10.10
N LEU A 238 9.43 23.11 11.07
CA LEU A 238 9.50 24.33 11.86
C LEU A 238 10.27 24.20 13.20
N ASN A 239 10.66 22.98 13.57
CA ASN A 239 11.48 22.72 14.77
C ASN A 239 12.60 21.74 14.42
N SER A 240 13.85 22.14 14.61
CA SER A 240 15.03 21.36 14.21
C SER A 240 15.22 20.08 15.03
N MET A 241 14.75 20.05 16.27
CA MET A 241 14.83 18.87 17.13
C MET A 241 13.78 17.83 16.72
N ASP A 242 12.56 18.26 16.42
CA ASP A 242 11.48 17.44 15.88
C ASP A 242 11.83 16.92 14.48
N SER A 243 12.43 17.75 13.63
CA SER A 243 12.85 17.42 12.26
C SER A 243 13.65 16.13 12.14
N VAL A 244 14.54 15.87 13.10
CA VAL A 244 15.42 14.69 13.10
C VAL A 244 14.84 13.54 13.93
N SER A 245 13.78 13.79 14.70
CA SER A 245 13.13 12.82 15.60
C SER A 245 11.84 12.23 15.01
N ASP A 246 11.12 12.97 14.17
CA ASP A 246 9.81 12.58 13.65
C ASP A 246 9.87 11.28 12.81
N ARG A 247 9.01 10.34 13.18
CA ARG A 247 8.72 9.11 12.45
C ARG A 247 7.20 8.86 12.35
N ASP A 248 6.38 9.88 12.63
CA ASP A 248 4.92 9.75 12.58
C ASP A 248 4.46 9.31 11.18
N TYR A 249 5.08 9.86 10.13
CA TYR A 249 4.78 9.48 8.75
C TYR A 249 5.10 8.00 8.44
N VAL A 250 6.11 7.41 9.08
CA VAL A 250 6.41 5.97 8.96
C VAL A 250 5.32 5.14 9.63
N ILE A 251 4.92 5.54 10.85
CA ILE A 251 3.84 4.89 11.61
C ILE A 251 2.53 4.96 10.84
N GLU A 252 2.18 6.14 10.32
CA GLU A 252 0.96 6.34 9.52
C GLU A 252 0.98 5.49 8.24
N PHE A 253 2.12 5.45 7.54
CA PHE A 253 2.24 4.64 6.32
C PHE A 253 2.13 3.15 6.62
N LEU A 254 2.83 2.63 7.63
CA LEU A 254 2.70 1.24 8.05
C LEU A 254 1.28 0.90 8.54
N SER A 255 0.57 1.85 9.14
CA SER A 255 -0.84 1.70 9.51
C SER A 255 -1.74 1.60 8.26
N ALA A 256 -1.49 2.43 7.25
CA ALA A 256 -2.21 2.35 5.97
C ALA A 256 -1.91 1.03 5.25
N LEU A 257 -0.63 0.62 5.16
CA LEU A 257 -0.23 -0.66 4.60
C LEU A 257 -0.87 -1.85 5.33
N SER A 258 -0.96 -1.78 6.66
CA SER A 258 -1.66 -2.79 7.47
C SER A 258 -3.16 -2.86 7.15
N THR A 259 -3.79 -1.71 6.90
CA THR A 259 -5.21 -1.64 6.53
C THR A 259 -5.44 -2.20 5.12
N ILE A 260 -4.57 -1.88 4.16
CA ILE A 260 -4.58 -2.46 2.80
C ILE A 260 -4.49 -3.99 2.87
N MET A 261 -3.53 -4.51 3.64
CA MET A 261 -3.36 -5.95 3.81
C MET A 261 -4.56 -6.62 4.48
N MET A 262 -5.23 -5.94 5.42
CA MET A 262 -6.47 -6.45 6.02
C MET A 262 -7.58 -6.56 4.98
N HIS A 263 -7.75 -5.57 4.10
CA HIS A 263 -8.73 -5.62 3.02
C HIS A 263 -8.40 -6.73 2.01
N LEU A 264 -7.12 -6.84 1.59
CA LEU A 264 -6.65 -7.94 0.73
C LEU A 264 -6.89 -9.31 1.39
N SER A 265 -6.58 -9.46 2.68
CA SER A 265 -6.77 -10.70 3.42
C SER A 265 -8.24 -11.15 3.46
N ARG A 266 -9.17 -10.21 3.67
CA ARG A 266 -10.61 -10.49 3.63
C ARG A 266 -11.06 -10.94 2.25
N PHE A 267 -10.59 -10.27 1.21
CA PHE A 267 -10.95 -10.65 -0.16
C PHE A 267 -10.34 -12.01 -0.55
N CYS A 268 -9.09 -12.26 -0.17
CA CYS A 268 -8.46 -13.57 -0.35
C CYS A 268 -9.23 -14.70 0.33
N GLU A 269 -9.74 -14.47 1.56
CA GLU A 269 -10.57 -15.44 2.27
C GLU A 269 -11.82 -15.81 1.45
N GLU A 270 -12.52 -14.82 0.91
CA GLU A 270 -13.70 -15.09 0.06
C GLU A 270 -13.32 -15.81 -1.24
N ILE A 271 -12.23 -15.42 -1.91
CA ILE A 271 -11.74 -16.11 -3.11
C ILE A 271 -11.40 -17.57 -2.81
N ILE A 272 -10.76 -17.87 -1.69
CA ILE A 272 -10.45 -19.25 -1.26
C ILE A 272 -11.72 -20.05 -1.06
N ILE A 273 -12.73 -19.47 -0.38
CA ILE A 273 -14.04 -20.11 -0.21
C ILE A 273 -14.71 -20.32 -1.58
N TRP A 274 -14.74 -19.31 -2.43
CA TRP A 274 -15.38 -19.38 -3.75
C TRP A 274 -14.70 -20.35 -4.70
N ASN A 275 -13.38 -20.53 -4.59
CA ASN A 275 -12.61 -21.48 -5.39
C ASN A 275 -12.71 -22.92 -4.89
N SER A 276 -13.29 -23.17 -3.69
CA SER A 276 -13.42 -24.51 -3.13
C SER A 276 -14.33 -25.41 -3.98
N ASN A 277 -14.14 -26.72 -3.86
CA ASN A 277 -14.97 -27.72 -4.55
C ASN A 277 -16.46 -27.64 -4.19
N GLU A 278 -16.76 -27.10 -3.00
CA GLU A 278 -18.12 -26.94 -2.45
C GLU A 278 -18.84 -25.74 -3.08
N TYR A 279 -18.12 -24.59 -3.25
CA TYR A 279 -18.70 -23.38 -3.81
C TYR A 279 -18.56 -23.29 -5.32
N ARG A 280 -17.36 -23.44 -5.86
CA ARG A 280 -17.04 -23.36 -7.30
C ARG A 280 -17.57 -22.09 -7.98
N PHE A 281 -17.61 -20.98 -7.25
CA PHE A 281 -18.06 -19.70 -7.79
C PHE A 281 -17.02 -19.07 -8.72
N VAL A 282 -15.73 -19.39 -8.46
CA VAL A 282 -14.62 -18.89 -9.27
C VAL A 282 -13.65 -20.01 -9.64
N GLU A 283 -12.91 -19.78 -10.70
CA GLU A 283 -11.74 -20.57 -11.08
C GLU A 283 -10.56 -19.61 -11.25
N ILE A 284 -9.51 -19.81 -10.45
CA ILE A 284 -8.27 -19.02 -10.54
C ILE A 284 -7.49 -19.53 -11.78
N ASP A 285 -6.90 -18.61 -12.54
CA ASP A 285 -6.07 -18.94 -13.69
C ASP A 285 -4.87 -19.83 -13.31
N ASP A 286 -4.44 -20.70 -14.21
CA ASP A 286 -3.32 -21.60 -13.99
C ASP A 286 -2.00 -20.86 -13.68
N ALA A 287 -1.83 -19.65 -14.21
CA ALA A 287 -0.67 -18.81 -13.95
C ALA A 287 -0.60 -18.29 -12.48
N TYR A 288 -1.72 -18.33 -11.76
CA TYR A 288 -1.85 -17.88 -10.36
C TYR A 288 -2.22 -19.01 -9.40
N SER A 289 -2.02 -20.26 -9.81
CA SER A 289 -2.36 -21.46 -9.05
C SER A 289 -1.19 -22.41 -9.01
N THR A 290 -1.18 -23.34 -8.05
CA THR A 290 -0.23 -24.47 -8.07
C THR A 290 -0.95 -25.79 -8.02
N GLY A 291 -0.26 -26.84 -8.51
CA GLY A 291 -0.75 -28.20 -8.45
C GLY A 291 -0.22 -28.96 -7.25
N SER A 292 -0.59 -30.23 -7.15
CA SER A 292 -0.03 -31.17 -6.17
C SER A 292 0.91 -32.14 -6.87
N SER A 293 2.05 -32.42 -6.25
CA SER A 293 3.01 -33.42 -6.76
C SER A 293 2.49 -34.86 -6.72
N ILE A 294 1.43 -35.12 -5.93
CA ILE A 294 0.87 -36.45 -5.73
C ILE A 294 -0.60 -36.57 -6.21
N MET A 295 -1.33 -35.44 -6.28
CA MET A 295 -2.75 -35.41 -6.67
C MET A 295 -2.91 -34.62 -7.97
N PRO A 296 -2.96 -35.29 -9.16
CA PRO A 296 -2.94 -34.59 -10.45
C PRO A 296 -4.15 -33.67 -10.69
N GLN A 297 -5.26 -33.92 -10.01
CA GLN A 297 -6.50 -33.15 -10.13
C GLN A 297 -6.55 -31.90 -9.26
N LYS A 298 -5.57 -31.73 -8.34
CA LYS A 298 -5.61 -30.66 -7.34
C LYS A 298 -5.03 -29.36 -7.88
N LYS A 299 -5.76 -28.27 -7.71
CA LYS A 299 -5.38 -26.91 -8.05
C LYS A 299 -5.59 -26.05 -6.79
N ASN A 300 -4.52 -25.41 -6.31
CA ASN A 300 -4.53 -24.69 -5.04
C ASN A 300 -4.57 -23.18 -5.27
N PRO A 301 -5.28 -22.40 -4.41
CA PRO A 301 -5.33 -20.95 -4.46
C PRO A 301 -4.15 -20.29 -3.70
N ASP A 302 -2.89 -20.75 -3.96
CA ASP A 302 -1.72 -20.41 -3.15
C ASP A 302 -1.45 -18.90 -3.08
N ILE A 303 -1.71 -18.15 -4.15
CA ILE A 303 -1.52 -16.70 -4.16
C ILE A 303 -2.45 -16.04 -3.15
N ALA A 304 -3.73 -16.41 -3.13
CA ALA A 304 -4.67 -15.90 -2.14
C ALA A 304 -4.28 -16.28 -0.71
N GLU A 305 -3.82 -17.51 -0.50
CA GLU A 305 -3.36 -17.98 0.82
C GLU A 305 -2.11 -17.22 1.29
N LEU A 306 -1.12 -17.02 0.42
CA LEU A 306 0.11 -16.30 0.74
C LEU A 306 -0.15 -14.81 1.01
N VAL A 307 -0.98 -14.15 0.23
CA VAL A 307 -1.38 -12.75 0.48
C VAL A 307 -2.06 -12.64 1.85
N ARG A 308 -3.02 -13.53 2.15
CA ARG A 308 -3.66 -13.62 3.47
C ARG A 308 -2.63 -13.82 4.58
N GLY A 309 -1.68 -14.74 4.41
CA GLY A 309 -0.64 -15.05 5.40
C GLY A 309 0.35 -13.90 5.65
N LYS A 310 0.75 -13.18 4.58
CA LYS A 310 1.70 -12.04 4.66
C LYS A 310 1.15 -10.83 5.44
N THR A 311 -0.15 -10.75 5.67
CA THR A 311 -0.78 -9.71 6.50
C THR A 311 -0.14 -9.60 7.89
N GLY A 312 0.13 -10.74 8.53
CA GLY A 312 0.77 -10.77 9.85
C GLY A 312 2.18 -10.16 9.87
N ARG A 313 2.93 -10.29 8.77
CA ARG A 313 4.27 -9.68 8.62
C ARG A 313 4.19 -8.16 8.65
N VAL A 314 3.24 -7.56 7.93
CA VAL A 314 3.04 -6.10 7.88
C VAL A 314 2.53 -5.57 9.22
N TYR A 315 1.64 -6.30 9.89
CA TYR A 315 1.19 -5.95 11.25
C TYR A 315 2.36 -5.95 12.25
N GLY A 316 3.27 -6.93 12.12
CA GLY A 316 4.48 -7.00 12.93
C GLY A 316 5.36 -5.76 12.77
N ALA A 317 5.52 -5.25 11.54
CA ALA A 317 6.27 -4.03 11.25
C ALA A 317 5.66 -2.79 11.94
N LEU A 318 4.33 -2.62 11.88
CA LEU A 318 3.63 -1.54 12.58
C LEU A 318 3.82 -1.61 14.10
N VAL A 319 3.67 -2.78 14.70
CA VAL A 319 3.87 -2.97 16.14
C VAL A 319 5.32 -2.69 16.52
N SER A 320 6.27 -3.08 15.69
CA SER A 320 7.71 -2.87 15.93
C SER A 320 8.06 -1.39 15.96
N ILE A 321 7.64 -0.59 14.95
CA ILE A 321 7.95 0.85 14.94
C ILE A 321 7.30 1.59 16.11
N LEU A 322 6.05 1.26 16.46
CA LEU A 322 5.38 1.83 17.63
C LEU A 322 6.16 1.52 18.92
N THR A 323 6.71 0.31 19.03
CA THR A 323 7.50 -0.12 20.17
C THR A 323 8.85 0.59 20.22
N THR A 324 9.52 0.76 19.10
CA THR A 324 10.79 1.49 18.99
C THR A 324 10.61 2.95 19.42
N MET A 325 9.59 3.63 18.93
CA MET A 325 9.39 5.06 19.16
C MET A 325 8.85 5.43 20.54
N LYS A 326 8.11 4.53 21.21
CA LYS A 326 7.33 4.84 22.45
C LYS A 326 8.11 5.41 23.62
N GLY A 327 9.41 5.25 23.71
CA GLY A 327 10.15 5.57 24.95
C GLY A 327 11.49 6.27 24.74
N ILE A 328 11.84 6.63 23.51
CA ILE A 328 13.08 7.34 23.21
C ILE A 328 12.95 8.84 23.47
N PRO A 329 14.01 9.52 23.94
CA PRO A 329 14.00 10.97 24.11
C PRO A 329 14.04 11.70 22.76
N LEU A 330 13.84 13.03 22.79
CA LEU A 330 13.87 13.89 21.60
C LEU A 330 15.20 13.86 20.87
N ALA A 331 15.19 14.40 19.66
CA ALA A 331 16.24 14.36 18.66
C ALA A 331 16.51 12.92 18.17
N TYR A 332 17.73 12.61 17.77
CA TYR A 332 18.07 11.31 17.20
C TYR A 332 18.69 10.38 18.24
N ASN A 333 18.22 9.16 18.28
CA ASN A 333 18.79 8.04 19.04
C ASN A 333 19.02 6.87 18.07
N LYS A 334 20.04 6.04 18.31
CA LYS A 334 20.41 4.93 17.42
C LYS A 334 19.27 3.90 17.26
N ASP A 335 18.33 3.82 18.22
CA ASP A 335 17.08 3.06 18.13
C ASP A 335 16.30 3.33 16.84
N MET A 336 16.35 4.57 16.35
CA MET A 336 15.69 4.97 15.10
C MET A 336 16.27 4.29 13.85
N GLN A 337 17.41 3.60 13.93
CA GLN A 337 17.92 2.81 12.82
C GLN A 337 17.01 1.63 12.50
N GLU A 338 16.27 1.13 13.51
CA GLU A 338 15.27 0.07 13.38
C GLU A 338 14.02 0.48 12.56
N ASP A 339 13.88 1.75 12.21
CA ASP A 339 12.79 2.25 11.38
C ASP A 339 12.85 1.74 9.92
N LYS A 340 14.04 1.36 9.42
CA LYS A 340 14.30 1.11 8.00
C LYS A 340 13.92 -0.30 7.56
N GLU A 341 14.55 -1.34 8.14
CA GLU A 341 14.38 -2.71 7.66
C GLU A 341 12.92 -3.15 7.68
N LEU A 342 12.22 -2.89 8.80
CA LEU A 342 10.81 -3.24 8.94
C LEU A 342 9.90 -2.47 7.94
N THR A 343 10.24 -1.21 7.67
CA THR A 343 9.47 -0.37 6.73
C THR A 343 9.70 -0.83 5.29
N PHE A 344 10.94 -1.03 4.90
CA PHE A 344 11.30 -1.51 3.56
C PHE A 344 10.68 -2.87 3.27
N ASP A 345 10.75 -3.79 4.24
CA ASP A 345 10.16 -5.11 4.13
C ASP A 345 8.63 -5.08 3.99
N ALA A 346 7.96 -4.23 4.79
CA ALA A 346 6.51 -4.07 4.71
C ALA A 346 6.08 -3.48 3.37
N ILE A 347 6.79 -2.45 2.87
CA ILE A 347 6.53 -1.83 1.57
C ILE A 347 6.66 -2.85 0.44
N ASP A 348 7.78 -3.56 0.37
CA ASP A 348 8.03 -4.58 -0.68
C ASP A 348 6.98 -5.70 -0.61
N THR A 349 6.62 -6.12 0.60
CA THR A 349 5.58 -7.13 0.82
C THR A 349 4.22 -6.67 0.29
N VAL A 350 3.79 -5.44 0.61
CA VAL A 350 2.48 -4.92 0.18
C VAL A 350 2.44 -4.69 -1.32
N LYS A 351 3.48 -4.10 -1.90
CA LYS A 351 3.58 -3.89 -3.36
C LYS A 351 3.52 -5.22 -4.12
N GLY A 352 4.26 -6.22 -3.65
CA GLY A 352 4.21 -7.57 -4.23
C GLY A 352 2.83 -8.22 -4.11
N CYS A 353 2.16 -8.07 -2.96
CA CYS A 353 0.81 -8.59 -2.75
C CYS A 353 -0.22 -7.89 -3.65
N LEU A 354 -0.17 -6.56 -3.78
CA LEU A 354 -1.08 -5.81 -4.64
C LEU A 354 -0.95 -6.22 -6.12
N ALA A 355 0.28 -6.28 -6.63
CA ALA A 355 0.54 -6.66 -8.02
C ALA A 355 0.10 -8.09 -8.34
N LEU A 356 0.41 -9.05 -7.46
CA LEU A 356 -0.01 -10.45 -7.65
C LEU A 356 -1.52 -10.62 -7.50
N PHE A 357 -2.14 -9.92 -6.55
CA PHE A 357 -3.58 -9.97 -6.33
C PHE A 357 -4.36 -9.38 -7.51
N GLU A 358 -3.92 -8.23 -8.03
CA GLU A 358 -4.53 -7.62 -9.23
C GLU A 358 -4.48 -8.57 -10.41
N GLY A 359 -3.30 -9.14 -10.73
CA GLY A 359 -3.15 -10.10 -11.83
C GLY A 359 -4.02 -11.34 -11.65
N MET A 360 -4.12 -11.86 -10.43
CA MET A 360 -4.97 -13.02 -10.12
C MET A 360 -6.46 -12.71 -10.37
N ILE A 361 -6.97 -11.57 -9.85
CA ILE A 361 -8.40 -11.25 -9.99
C ILE A 361 -8.78 -10.84 -11.41
N ARG A 362 -7.87 -10.19 -12.14
CA ARG A 362 -8.07 -9.79 -13.54
C ARG A 362 -8.21 -10.99 -14.49
N THR A 363 -7.58 -12.11 -14.17
CA THR A 363 -7.60 -13.33 -14.99
C THR A 363 -8.57 -14.39 -14.46
N MET A 364 -9.20 -14.14 -13.31
CA MET A 364 -10.12 -15.06 -12.66
C MET A 364 -11.39 -15.23 -13.49
N LYS A 365 -11.85 -16.49 -13.59
CA LYS A 365 -13.11 -16.81 -14.23
C LYS A 365 -14.22 -16.91 -13.19
N PHE A 366 -15.33 -16.23 -13.44
CA PHE A 366 -16.54 -16.29 -12.62
C PHE A 366 -17.53 -17.30 -13.20
N ASN A 367 -18.01 -18.25 -12.40
CA ASN A 367 -18.95 -19.30 -12.79
C ASN A 367 -20.39 -18.83 -12.51
N GLU A 368 -20.93 -17.98 -13.38
CA GLU A 368 -22.22 -17.29 -13.22
C GLU A 368 -23.37 -18.25 -12.99
N ASP A 369 -23.47 -19.34 -13.79
CA ASP A 369 -24.51 -20.37 -13.62
C ASP A 369 -24.49 -21.03 -12.24
N VAL A 370 -23.30 -21.23 -11.65
CA VAL A 370 -23.15 -21.83 -10.31
C VAL A 370 -23.59 -20.85 -9.25
N MET A 371 -23.23 -19.57 -9.39
CA MET A 371 -23.64 -18.49 -8.51
C MET A 371 -25.16 -18.32 -8.51
N GLU A 372 -25.77 -18.24 -9.69
CA GLU A 372 -27.21 -18.06 -9.85
C GLU A 372 -27.98 -19.25 -9.26
N LYS A 373 -27.59 -20.49 -9.60
CA LYS A 373 -28.20 -21.69 -8.99
C LYS A 373 -28.07 -21.67 -7.47
N SER A 374 -26.91 -21.26 -6.95
CA SER A 374 -26.72 -21.16 -5.49
C SER A 374 -27.62 -20.07 -4.86
N ALA A 375 -27.86 -18.97 -5.55
CA ALA A 375 -28.74 -17.89 -5.09
C ALA A 375 -30.23 -18.32 -5.06
N ALA A 376 -30.63 -19.22 -5.94
CA ALA A 376 -32.00 -19.72 -5.98
C ALA A 376 -32.36 -20.66 -4.81
N PHE A 377 -31.36 -21.19 -4.09
CA PHE A 377 -31.58 -22.10 -2.97
C PHE A 377 -31.31 -21.43 -1.62
N GLY A 378 -32.05 -21.87 -0.57
CA GLY A 378 -31.83 -21.43 0.81
C GLY A 378 -32.71 -20.25 1.21
N PHE A 379 -33.84 -20.11 0.54
CA PHE A 379 -34.87 -19.12 0.89
C PHE A 379 -34.38 -17.67 0.85
N THR A 380 -33.50 -17.37 -0.07
CA THR A 380 -32.91 -16.01 -0.24
C THR A 380 -33.98 -14.97 -0.58
N ASN A 381 -35.11 -15.41 -1.12
CA ASN A 381 -36.29 -14.61 -1.48
C ASN A 381 -37.35 -14.51 -0.36
N ALA A 382 -37.12 -15.09 0.81
CA ALA A 382 -38.10 -15.07 1.91
C ALA A 382 -38.44 -13.64 2.37
N THR A 383 -37.46 -12.74 2.41
CA THR A 383 -37.72 -11.32 2.73
C THR A 383 -38.63 -10.67 1.69
N ASP A 384 -38.42 -10.97 0.42
CA ASP A 384 -39.24 -10.43 -0.67
C ASP A 384 -40.68 -10.98 -0.66
N ALA A 385 -40.88 -12.22 -0.17
CA ALA A 385 -42.20 -12.77 0.10
C ALA A 385 -42.92 -12.03 1.26
N ALA A 386 -42.17 -11.63 2.29
CA ALA A 386 -42.74 -10.80 3.37
C ALA A 386 -43.08 -9.41 2.86
N ASP A 387 -42.21 -8.79 2.08
CA ASP A 387 -42.46 -7.47 1.48
C ASP A 387 -43.64 -7.49 0.50
N TYR A 388 -43.86 -8.60 -0.23
CA TYR A 388 -45.03 -8.82 -1.05
C TYR A 388 -46.33 -8.77 -0.22
N LEU A 389 -46.35 -9.49 0.91
CA LEU A 389 -47.52 -9.48 1.81
C LEU A 389 -47.75 -8.08 2.43
N VAL A 390 -46.70 -7.36 2.76
CA VAL A 390 -46.79 -5.97 3.23
C VAL A 390 -47.42 -5.08 2.15
N GLY A 391 -46.99 -5.25 0.89
CA GLY A 391 -47.60 -4.57 -0.25
C GLY A 391 -49.10 -4.86 -0.46
N LYS A 392 -49.55 -6.03 -0.01
CA LYS A 392 -51.01 -6.41 0.03
C LYS A 392 -51.70 -5.94 1.32
N GLY A 393 -51.04 -5.16 2.20
CA GLY A 393 -51.66 -4.57 3.40
C GLY A 393 -51.46 -5.36 4.69
N VAL A 394 -50.67 -6.42 4.70
CA VAL A 394 -50.37 -7.19 5.94
C VAL A 394 -49.28 -6.43 6.72
N PRO A 395 -49.44 -6.19 8.04
CA PRO A 395 -48.38 -5.60 8.86
C PRO A 395 -47.09 -6.42 8.79
N PHE A 396 -45.94 -5.75 8.75
CA PHE A 396 -44.61 -6.41 8.55
C PHE A 396 -44.36 -7.55 9.56
N ARG A 397 -44.74 -7.37 10.84
CA ARG A 397 -44.55 -8.42 11.86
C ARG A 397 -45.38 -9.67 11.58
N ASP A 398 -46.58 -9.49 11.10
CA ASP A 398 -47.46 -10.60 10.73
C ASP A 398 -46.98 -11.27 9.45
N ALA A 399 -46.57 -10.48 8.44
CA ALA A 399 -45.98 -10.97 7.20
C ALA A 399 -44.73 -11.81 7.49
N HIS A 400 -43.82 -11.35 8.37
CA HIS A 400 -42.66 -12.10 8.79
C HIS A 400 -43.03 -13.44 9.45
N GLY A 401 -44.08 -13.45 10.33
CA GLY A 401 -44.58 -14.68 10.96
C GLY A 401 -45.18 -15.66 9.93
N ILE A 402 -45.89 -15.13 8.92
CA ILE A 402 -46.46 -15.94 7.83
C ILE A 402 -45.33 -16.58 7.02
N VAL A 403 -44.31 -15.80 6.60
CA VAL A 403 -43.20 -16.32 5.82
C VAL A 403 -42.36 -17.29 6.64
N GLY A 404 -42.24 -17.11 7.96
CA GLY A 404 -41.57 -18.09 8.82
C GLY A 404 -42.25 -19.48 8.74
N ARG A 405 -43.59 -19.53 8.76
CA ARG A 405 -44.35 -20.77 8.56
C ARG A 405 -44.22 -21.32 7.15
N LEU A 406 -44.19 -20.43 6.15
CA LEU A 406 -43.96 -20.80 4.75
C LEU A 406 -42.60 -21.50 4.56
N VAL A 407 -41.55 -20.93 5.10
CA VAL A 407 -40.18 -21.53 5.06
C VAL A 407 -40.16 -22.90 5.76
N LEU A 408 -40.82 -23.01 6.93
CA LEU A 408 -40.91 -24.30 7.64
C LEU A 408 -41.63 -25.36 6.79
N CYS A 409 -42.74 -25.02 6.16
CA CYS A 409 -43.46 -25.90 5.25
C CYS A 409 -42.58 -26.36 4.07
N CYS A 410 -41.79 -25.43 3.49
CA CYS A 410 -40.87 -25.76 2.41
C CYS A 410 -39.73 -26.69 2.89
N ILE A 411 -39.21 -26.50 4.09
CA ILE A 411 -38.19 -27.40 4.68
C ILE A 411 -38.76 -28.82 4.85
N GLU A 412 -39.98 -28.94 5.40
CA GLU A 412 -40.66 -30.24 5.59
C GLU A 412 -40.93 -30.99 4.27
N LYS A 413 -41.22 -30.22 3.21
CA LYS A 413 -41.46 -30.74 1.85
C LYS A 413 -40.18 -30.88 1.02
N ASN A 414 -39.04 -30.42 1.51
CA ASN A 414 -37.79 -30.36 0.80
C ASN A 414 -37.89 -29.67 -0.58
N CYS A 415 -38.51 -28.48 -0.60
CA CYS A 415 -38.73 -27.68 -1.80
C CYS A 415 -38.41 -26.20 -1.55
N SER A 416 -38.34 -25.40 -2.62
CA SER A 416 -38.23 -23.93 -2.54
C SER A 416 -39.62 -23.29 -2.39
N ILE A 417 -39.68 -21.99 -2.08
CA ILE A 417 -40.95 -21.24 -2.04
C ILE A 417 -41.62 -21.23 -3.41
N ASP A 418 -40.84 -21.14 -4.47
CA ASP A 418 -41.29 -21.10 -5.87
C ASP A 418 -41.90 -22.42 -6.34
N ASP A 419 -41.66 -23.53 -5.65
CA ASP A 419 -42.14 -24.88 -6.02
C ASP A 419 -43.55 -25.15 -5.44
N LEU A 420 -44.01 -24.34 -4.49
CA LEU A 420 -45.35 -24.50 -3.91
C LEU A 420 -46.42 -23.99 -4.88
N SER A 421 -47.53 -24.73 -4.97
CA SER A 421 -48.70 -24.26 -5.71
C SER A 421 -49.38 -23.09 -5.05
N ILE A 422 -50.18 -22.32 -5.78
CA ILE A 422 -50.91 -21.17 -5.22
C ILE A 422 -51.91 -21.62 -4.16
N GLU A 423 -52.48 -22.84 -4.25
CA GLU A 423 -53.36 -23.41 -3.24
C GLU A 423 -52.59 -23.65 -1.95
N GLU A 424 -51.39 -24.22 -2.02
CA GLU A 424 -50.54 -24.43 -0.82
C GLU A 424 -50.10 -23.11 -0.18
N LEU A 425 -49.76 -22.10 -0.97
CA LEU A 425 -49.46 -20.75 -0.47
C LEU A 425 -50.69 -20.13 0.24
N LYS A 426 -51.90 -20.30 -0.33
CA LYS A 426 -53.14 -19.80 0.25
C LYS A 426 -53.58 -20.54 1.53
N GLU A 427 -53.18 -21.79 1.71
CA GLU A 427 -53.34 -22.51 2.98
C GLU A 427 -52.57 -21.84 4.12
N ILE A 428 -51.38 -21.27 3.83
CA ILE A 428 -50.55 -20.56 4.81
C ILE A 428 -51.10 -19.15 5.05
N SER A 429 -51.47 -18.44 3.96
CA SER A 429 -52.13 -17.14 4.03
C SER A 429 -53.01 -16.90 2.78
N PRO A 430 -54.29 -16.58 2.94
CA PRO A 430 -55.21 -16.31 1.83
C PRO A 430 -54.86 -15.07 1.02
N VAL A 431 -53.88 -14.27 1.49
CA VAL A 431 -53.42 -13.03 0.85
C VAL A 431 -52.52 -13.32 -0.35
N PHE A 432 -51.95 -14.53 -0.46
CA PHE A 432 -51.13 -14.89 -1.62
C PHE A 432 -51.99 -15.01 -2.87
N GLU A 433 -51.49 -14.40 -3.96
CA GLU A 433 -52.09 -14.45 -5.31
C GLU A 433 -51.03 -14.88 -6.31
N GLU A 434 -51.42 -15.19 -7.57
CA GLU A 434 -50.52 -15.65 -8.64
C GLU A 434 -49.31 -14.70 -8.91
N ASP A 435 -49.47 -13.42 -8.65
CA ASP A 435 -48.40 -12.42 -8.86
C ASP A 435 -47.24 -12.56 -7.86
N VAL A 436 -47.36 -13.41 -6.82
CA VAL A 436 -46.30 -13.71 -5.86
C VAL A 436 -45.09 -14.33 -6.56
N TYR A 437 -45.28 -15.23 -7.51
CA TYR A 437 -44.16 -15.89 -8.21
C TYR A 437 -43.27 -14.90 -8.95
N GLN A 438 -43.85 -13.87 -9.56
CA GLN A 438 -43.08 -12.80 -10.15
C GLN A 438 -42.38 -11.95 -9.08
N ALA A 439 -43.07 -11.69 -7.97
CA ALA A 439 -42.52 -10.82 -6.90
C ALA A 439 -41.31 -11.45 -6.23
N ILE A 440 -41.29 -12.79 -6.03
CA ILE A 440 -40.23 -13.52 -5.34
C ILE A 440 -39.20 -14.15 -6.29
N SER A 441 -39.34 -13.95 -7.61
CA SER A 441 -38.31 -14.44 -8.56
C SER A 441 -36.95 -13.84 -8.26
N LEU A 442 -35.89 -14.61 -8.36
CA LEU A 442 -34.51 -14.18 -8.08
C LEU A 442 -34.19 -12.84 -8.76
N LYS A 443 -34.55 -12.72 -10.03
CA LYS A 443 -34.37 -11.50 -10.82
C LYS A 443 -35.09 -10.30 -10.19
N THR A 444 -36.37 -10.45 -9.88
CA THR A 444 -37.19 -9.36 -9.30
C THR A 444 -36.66 -8.95 -7.91
N CYS A 445 -36.27 -9.92 -7.10
CA CYS A 445 -35.69 -9.66 -5.78
C CYS A 445 -34.48 -8.73 -5.84
N VAL A 446 -33.63 -8.87 -6.86
CA VAL A 446 -32.45 -8.00 -7.05
C VAL A 446 -32.82 -6.69 -7.73
N GLU A 447 -33.57 -6.75 -8.85
CA GLU A 447 -33.87 -5.59 -9.70
C GLU A 447 -34.68 -4.50 -9.01
N LYS A 448 -35.54 -4.85 -8.06
CA LYS A 448 -36.36 -3.91 -7.29
C LYS A 448 -35.59 -3.14 -6.20
N ARG A 449 -34.35 -3.49 -5.91
CA ARG A 449 -33.50 -2.78 -4.95
C ARG A 449 -32.83 -1.59 -5.62
N LEU A 450 -33.52 -0.45 -5.70
CA LEU A 450 -33.16 0.72 -6.50
C LEU A 450 -32.49 1.85 -5.69
N THR A 451 -32.44 1.75 -4.36
CA THR A 451 -31.78 2.76 -3.53
C THR A 451 -30.27 2.82 -3.84
N ILE A 452 -29.66 3.99 -3.72
CA ILE A 452 -28.22 4.15 -3.95
C ILE A 452 -27.44 3.17 -3.08
N GLY A 453 -26.46 2.47 -3.69
CA GLY A 453 -25.67 1.44 -3.01
C GLY A 453 -26.33 0.07 -2.89
N ALA A 454 -27.56 -0.12 -3.42
CA ALA A 454 -28.24 -1.41 -3.47
C ALA A 454 -27.79 -2.24 -4.69
N PRO A 455 -28.03 -3.59 -4.69
CA PRO A 455 -27.54 -4.49 -5.73
C PRO A 455 -28.27 -4.41 -7.07
N GLY A 456 -29.40 -3.69 -7.16
CA GLY A 456 -30.17 -3.61 -8.42
C GLY A 456 -29.33 -3.03 -9.55
N PRO A 457 -29.47 -3.56 -10.81
CA PRO A 457 -28.62 -3.15 -11.93
C PRO A 457 -28.67 -1.64 -12.23
N GLU A 458 -29.80 -0.97 -11.97
CA GLU A 458 -29.90 0.49 -12.16
C GLU A 458 -29.10 1.27 -11.10
N ALA A 459 -29.22 0.86 -9.82
CA ALA A 459 -28.43 1.44 -8.74
C ALA A 459 -26.94 1.20 -8.98
N MET A 460 -26.57 0.00 -9.43
CA MET A 460 -25.19 -0.36 -9.75
C MET A 460 -24.62 0.45 -10.91
N ARG A 461 -25.40 0.71 -11.97
CA ARG A 461 -24.95 1.56 -13.07
C ARG A 461 -24.57 2.97 -12.61
N GLU A 462 -25.35 3.54 -11.69
CA GLU A 462 -25.03 4.86 -11.13
C GLU A 462 -23.77 4.84 -10.28
N VAL A 463 -23.60 3.83 -9.41
CA VAL A 463 -22.39 3.64 -8.59
C VAL A 463 -21.15 3.44 -9.48
N ILE A 464 -21.25 2.62 -10.52
CA ILE A 464 -20.18 2.38 -11.50
C ILE A 464 -19.79 3.69 -12.20
N ARG A 465 -20.78 4.51 -12.61
CA ARG A 465 -20.53 5.83 -13.19
C ARG A 465 -19.74 6.73 -12.23
N MET A 466 -20.13 6.76 -10.95
CA MET A 466 -19.43 7.55 -9.92
C MET A 466 -18.00 7.05 -9.71
N HIS A 467 -17.77 5.74 -9.71
CA HIS A 467 -16.44 5.15 -9.57
C HIS A 467 -15.54 5.45 -10.78
N ARG A 468 -16.10 5.41 -11.98
CA ARG A 468 -15.39 5.81 -13.20
C ARG A 468 -14.95 7.27 -13.17
N GLU A 469 -15.81 8.17 -12.71
CA GLU A 469 -15.46 9.59 -12.53
C GLU A 469 -14.42 9.80 -11.44
N TYR A 470 -14.47 9.02 -10.36
CA TYR A 470 -13.44 9.04 -9.32
C TYR A 470 -12.06 8.65 -9.86
N LEU A 471 -11.97 7.59 -10.69
CA LEU A 471 -10.69 7.10 -11.23
C LEU A 471 -10.09 7.99 -12.33
N LYS A 472 -10.90 8.86 -12.95
CA LYS A 472 -10.39 9.87 -13.89
C LYS A 472 -9.62 10.99 -13.21
N LYS A 473 -9.90 11.25 -11.94
CA LYS A 473 -9.22 12.26 -11.14
C LYS A 473 -8.06 11.60 -10.41
N ASP A 474 -6.87 12.15 -10.59
CA ASP A 474 -5.73 11.76 -9.77
C ASP A 474 -5.50 12.86 -8.74
N TRP A 475 -5.41 12.49 -7.47
CA TRP A 475 -5.10 13.45 -6.42
C TRP A 475 -3.65 13.96 -6.55
N GLN A 476 -2.82 13.26 -7.32
CA GLN A 476 -1.46 13.70 -7.67
C GLN A 476 -1.47 14.83 -8.70
N ASP A 477 -2.52 14.93 -9.51
CA ASP A 477 -2.68 15.95 -10.55
C ASP A 477 -3.51 17.15 -10.06
N GLU A 478 -4.26 17.02 -8.95
CA GLU A 478 -5.16 18.05 -8.45
C GLU A 478 -4.44 19.29 -7.85
N ASP A 479 -3.20 19.11 -7.46
CA ASP A 479 -2.36 20.19 -6.99
C ASP A 479 -1.11 20.25 -7.89
N ASP A 480 -0.84 21.41 -8.49
CA ASP A 480 0.42 21.76 -9.17
C ASP A 480 1.66 21.64 -8.25
N MET A 481 1.55 20.88 -7.15
CA MET A 481 2.56 20.68 -6.11
C MET A 481 3.79 19.86 -6.57
N PHE A 482 3.71 19.23 -7.74
CA PHE A 482 4.83 18.45 -8.28
C PHE A 482 5.69 19.20 -9.31
N GLY A 483 5.54 20.51 -9.43
CA GLY A 483 6.35 21.38 -10.29
C GLY A 483 7.83 21.41 -9.93
N GLY A 484 8.43 20.28 -9.65
CA GLY A 484 9.83 20.20 -9.23
C GLY A 484 10.48 18.83 -9.28
N MET A 485 9.82 17.79 -9.75
CA MET A 485 10.51 16.51 -9.91
C MET A 485 11.45 16.55 -11.12
N LEU A 486 12.71 16.59 -10.83
CA LEU A 486 13.98 16.25 -11.52
C LEU A 486 14.01 16.01 -13.07
N GLY A 487 12.94 16.22 -13.80
CA GLY A 487 12.93 16.13 -15.26
C GLY A 487 13.17 17.47 -15.98
N GLU A 488 12.78 18.61 -15.38
CA GLU A 488 12.82 19.91 -16.07
C GLU A 488 13.80 20.94 -15.50
N THR A 489 14.34 20.72 -14.32
CA THR A 489 15.27 21.69 -13.67
C THR A 489 16.71 21.52 -14.09
N MET A 490 17.11 20.41 -14.70
CA MET A 490 18.47 20.22 -15.20
C MET A 490 18.73 20.87 -16.58
N ASP A 491 17.66 21.24 -17.33
CA ASP A 491 17.80 21.82 -18.67
C ASP A 491 17.64 23.36 -18.69
N LYS A 492 17.37 24.03 -17.57
CA LYS A 492 17.10 25.47 -17.53
C LYS A 492 18.04 26.33 -16.68
N GLU A 493 19.06 25.78 -16.03
CA GLU A 493 20.13 26.53 -15.36
C GLU A 493 21.53 25.97 -15.71
#